data_a77081ded60d606b7d70ba9783a34720
#
_entry.id   a77081ded60d606b7d70ba9783a34720
#
_cell.length_a   1.000
_cell.length_b   1.000
_cell.length_c   1.000
_cell.angle_alpha   90.00
_cell.angle_beta   90.00
_cell.angle_gamma   90.00
#
_symmetry.space_group_name_H-M   'P 1'
#
loop_
_entity.id
_entity.type
_entity.pdbx_description
1 polymer ?
#
loop_
_entity_poly.entity_id
_entity_poly.type
_entity_poly.pdbx_seq_one_letter_code
_entity_poly.pdbx_strand_id
1 'polypeptide(L)'
;SPSELVGIIINASKKLSVPIDKESIKEIAKRARGTPRIALKLLKRARDFVQVRGEGNITKKLVDDALKMLDVDHLGLDSSDIRFIKSIIEKHSGGPVGIETIAASISEDIGTIEEVIEPYLLQIGFLKRTNKGRVITKSAYEHLGIKFVEENKNQQKLL
;
A
#
# COMPACT_ATOMS: atom_id res chain seq x y z
N SER A 1 4.43 14.84 6.91
CA SER A 1 4.68 13.99 8.10
C SER A 1 3.38 13.36 8.61
N PRO A 2 3.44 12.29 9.42
CA PRO A 2 2.23 11.70 10.01
C PRO A 2 1.40 12.69 10.84
N SER A 3 2.04 13.61 11.54
CA SER A 3 1.36 14.66 12.32
C SER A 3 0.60 15.66 11.44
N GLU A 4 1.11 15.98 10.28
CA GLU A 4 0.41 16.84 9.30
C GLU A 4 -0.82 16.15 8.74
N LEU A 5 -0.73 14.84 8.46
CA LEU A 5 -1.87 14.05 8.01
C LEU A 5 -2.99 14.00 9.05
N VAL A 6 -2.66 13.86 10.32
CA VAL A 6 -3.63 13.92 11.41
C VAL A 6 -4.39 15.25 11.37
N GLY A 7 -3.69 16.37 11.23
CA GLY A 7 -4.30 17.70 11.11
C GLY A 7 -5.24 17.80 9.89
N ILE A 8 -4.83 17.27 8.75
CA ILE A 8 -5.65 17.27 7.53
C ILE A 8 -6.92 16.44 7.73
N ILE A 9 -6.84 15.27 8.35
CA ILE A 9 -7.98 14.38 8.60
C ILE A 9 -8.97 15.08 9.57
N ILE A 10 -8.48 15.71 10.64
CA ILE A 10 -9.32 16.45 11.59
C ILE A 10 -10.08 17.57 10.88
N ASN A 11 -9.39 18.38 10.09
CA ASN A 11 -10.02 19.50 9.37
C ASN A 11 -11.03 19.00 8.34
N ALA A 12 -10.72 17.94 7.63
CA ALA A 12 -11.62 17.34 6.65
C ALA A 12 -12.87 16.72 7.32
N SER A 13 -12.73 16.05 8.46
CA SER A 13 -13.87 15.48 9.19
C SER A 13 -14.85 16.56 9.66
N LYS A 14 -14.33 17.70 10.11
CA LYS A 14 -15.14 18.88 10.45
C LYS A 14 -15.91 19.40 9.24
N LYS A 15 -15.25 19.54 8.09
CA LYS A 15 -15.90 20.00 6.84
C LYS A 15 -16.96 19.02 6.33
N LEU A 16 -16.77 17.73 6.58
CA LEU A 16 -17.73 16.69 6.21
C LEU A 16 -18.83 16.49 7.26
N SER A 17 -18.77 17.24 8.35
CA SER A 17 -19.71 17.15 9.48
C SER A 17 -19.86 15.75 10.05
N VAL A 18 -18.76 14.98 10.09
CA VAL A 18 -18.74 13.62 10.62
C VAL A 18 -17.78 13.54 11.80
N PRO A 19 -18.29 13.23 13.01
CA PRO A 19 -17.42 12.99 14.17
C PRO A 19 -16.53 11.78 13.94
N ILE A 20 -15.26 11.92 14.31
CA ILE A 20 -14.26 10.85 14.20
C ILE A 20 -13.44 10.78 15.49
N ASP A 21 -13.23 9.59 16.02
CA ASP A 21 -12.40 9.40 17.20
C ASP A 21 -10.89 9.45 16.90
N LYS A 22 -10.09 9.64 17.94
CA LYS A 22 -8.63 9.79 17.81
C LYS A 22 -7.95 8.54 17.26
N GLU A 23 -8.47 7.36 17.55
CA GLU A 23 -7.90 6.10 17.07
C GLU A 23 -8.17 5.90 15.59
N SER A 24 -9.37 6.22 15.15
CA SER A 24 -9.74 6.22 13.73
C SER A 24 -8.88 7.19 12.91
N ILE A 25 -8.61 8.38 13.44
CA ILE A 25 -7.71 9.36 12.80
C ILE A 25 -6.31 8.76 12.62
N LYS A 26 -5.76 8.15 13.67
CA LYS A 26 -4.44 7.51 13.61
C LYS A 26 -4.41 6.36 12.63
N GLU A 27 -5.45 5.54 12.59
CA GLU A 27 -5.54 4.40 11.68
C GLU A 27 -5.62 4.86 10.21
N ILE A 28 -6.44 5.85 9.91
CA ILE A 28 -6.50 6.45 8.56
C ILE A 28 -5.15 7.06 8.18
N ALA A 29 -4.51 7.82 9.08
CA ALA A 29 -3.22 8.44 8.83
C ALA A 29 -2.13 7.39 8.55
N LYS A 30 -2.12 6.29 9.30
CA LYS A 30 -1.19 5.17 9.12
C LYS A 30 -1.33 4.54 7.73
N ARG A 31 -2.56 4.29 7.30
CA ARG A 31 -2.85 3.63 6.03
C ARG A 31 -2.88 4.57 4.83
N ALA A 32 -2.77 5.87 5.06
CA ALA A 32 -2.74 6.88 4.00
C ALA A 32 -1.39 7.00 3.28
N ARG A 33 -0.38 6.21 3.67
CA ARG A 33 0.91 6.15 2.97
C ARG A 33 1.66 7.50 2.92
N GLY A 34 1.47 8.35 3.91
CA GLY A 34 2.01 9.72 3.91
C GLY A 34 1.33 10.67 2.93
N THR A 35 0.27 10.26 2.25
CA THR A 35 -0.37 11.00 1.16
C THR A 35 -1.72 11.58 1.59
N PRO A 36 -1.89 12.94 1.59
CA PRO A 36 -3.16 13.58 1.93
C PRO A 36 -4.33 13.11 1.07
N ARG A 37 -4.13 12.89 -0.22
CA ARG A 37 -5.16 12.40 -1.15
C ARG A 37 -5.72 11.05 -0.69
N ILE A 38 -4.87 10.11 -0.29
CA ILE A 38 -5.31 8.78 0.18
C ILE A 38 -6.02 8.92 1.52
N ALA A 39 -5.50 9.73 2.45
CA ALA A 39 -6.15 10.02 3.73
C ALA A 39 -7.58 10.53 3.54
N LEU A 40 -7.78 11.51 2.66
CA LEU A 40 -9.09 12.06 2.35
C LEU A 40 -10.02 11.05 1.68
N LYS A 41 -9.49 10.22 0.78
CA LYS A 41 -10.25 9.13 0.14
C LYS A 41 -10.74 8.11 1.16
N LEU A 42 -9.86 7.69 2.08
CA LEU A 42 -10.22 6.76 3.16
C LEU A 42 -11.24 7.37 4.12
N LEU A 43 -11.07 8.64 4.49
CA LEU A 43 -12.03 9.36 5.35
C LEU A 43 -13.42 9.45 4.70
N LYS A 44 -13.49 9.81 3.42
CA LYS A 44 -14.77 9.88 2.67
C LYS A 44 -15.44 8.51 2.60
N ARG A 45 -14.70 7.45 2.37
CA ARG A 45 -15.23 6.08 2.35
C ARG A 45 -15.74 5.65 3.72
N ALA A 46 -14.99 5.95 4.78
CA ALA A 46 -15.44 5.68 6.15
C ALA A 46 -16.73 6.45 6.48
N ARG A 47 -16.84 7.71 6.06
CA ARG A 47 -18.07 8.51 6.18
C ARG A 47 -19.24 7.85 5.46
N ASP A 48 -19.07 7.48 4.21
CA ASP A 48 -20.14 6.86 3.42
C ASP A 48 -20.62 5.56 4.08
N PHE A 49 -19.72 4.80 4.65
CA PHE A 49 -20.01 3.58 5.38
C PHE A 49 -20.85 3.83 6.66
N VAL A 50 -20.48 4.86 7.42
CA VAL A 50 -21.24 5.33 8.60
C VAL A 50 -22.65 5.75 8.23
N GLN A 51 -22.80 6.53 7.15
CA GLN A 51 -24.12 7.00 6.70
C GLN A 51 -25.03 5.86 6.28
N VAL A 52 -24.51 4.84 5.60
CA VAL A 52 -25.29 3.67 5.18
C VAL A 52 -25.70 2.82 6.39
N ARG A 53 -24.85 2.67 7.40
CA ARG A 53 -25.15 1.90 8.62
C ARG A 53 -25.97 2.66 9.66
N GLY A 54 -26.19 3.97 9.49
CA GLY A 54 -26.94 4.80 10.43
C GLY A 54 -26.22 5.05 11.76
N GLU A 55 -24.90 4.84 11.82
CA GLU A 55 -24.06 5.10 12.97
C GLU A 55 -23.54 6.56 12.93
N GLY A 56 -23.66 7.29 14.03
CA GLY A 56 -23.36 8.74 14.05
C GLY A 56 -21.89 9.13 13.97
N ASN A 57 -20.97 8.22 14.30
CA ASN A 57 -19.54 8.50 14.46
C ASN A 57 -18.67 7.51 13.67
N ILE A 58 -17.54 8.01 13.15
CA ILE A 58 -16.48 7.15 12.59
C ILE A 58 -15.69 6.56 13.77
N THR A 59 -15.81 5.26 13.98
CA THR A 59 -15.06 4.49 14.97
C THR A 59 -13.95 3.67 14.31
N LYS A 60 -12.96 3.26 15.09
CA LYS A 60 -11.88 2.39 14.59
C LYS A 60 -12.42 1.12 13.92
N LYS A 61 -13.44 0.48 14.50
CA LYS A 61 -14.07 -0.70 13.90
C LYS A 61 -14.65 -0.42 12.52
N LEU A 62 -15.34 0.72 12.36
CA LEU A 62 -15.87 1.14 11.07
C LEU A 62 -14.79 1.45 10.04
N VAL A 63 -13.69 2.07 10.49
CA VAL A 63 -12.51 2.29 9.63
C VAL A 63 -11.93 0.96 9.18
N ASP A 64 -11.74 0.02 10.08
CA ASP A 64 -11.22 -1.31 9.77
C ASP A 64 -12.14 -2.06 8.78
N ASP A 65 -13.45 -2.00 8.97
CA ASP A 65 -14.42 -2.61 8.07
C ASP A 65 -14.41 -1.93 6.68
N ALA A 66 -14.34 -0.60 6.63
CA ALA A 66 -14.26 0.14 5.37
C ALA A 66 -12.96 -0.16 4.61
N LEU A 67 -11.84 -0.29 5.32
CA LEU A 67 -10.55 -0.63 4.74
C LEU A 67 -10.52 -2.06 4.20
N LYS A 68 -11.16 -3.01 4.88
CA LYS A 68 -11.35 -4.39 4.36
C LYS A 68 -12.14 -4.40 3.07
N MET A 69 -13.20 -3.60 2.97
CA MET A 69 -13.99 -3.49 1.75
C MET A 69 -13.23 -2.84 0.58
N LEU A 70 -12.20 -2.04 0.88
CA LEU A 70 -11.31 -1.43 -0.11
C LEU A 70 -10.09 -2.31 -0.45
N ASP A 71 -10.02 -3.51 0.12
CA ASP A 71 -8.86 -4.41 0.02
C ASP A 71 -7.53 -3.73 0.42
N VAL A 72 -7.58 -2.85 1.41
CA VAL A 72 -6.39 -2.19 1.96
C VAL A 72 -5.95 -2.92 3.22
N ASP A 73 -4.72 -3.42 3.22
CA ASP A 73 -4.17 -4.15 4.35
C ASP A 73 -3.67 -3.23 5.49
N HIS A 74 -3.14 -3.84 6.57
CA HIS A 74 -2.67 -3.11 7.74
C HIS A 74 -1.45 -2.21 7.48
N LEU A 75 -0.71 -2.41 6.39
CA LEU A 75 0.36 -1.51 5.93
C LEU A 75 -0.12 -0.46 4.92
N GLY A 76 -1.39 -0.50 4.51
CA GLY A 76 -1.94 0.40 3.52
C GLY A 76 -1.70 -0.06 2.07
N LEU A 77 -1.34 -1.32 1.86
CA LEU A 77 -1.21 -1.90 0.52
C LEU A 77 -2.59 -2.26 -0.02
N ASP A 78 -2.85 -1.87 -1.26
CA ASP A 78 -4.06 -2.25 -1.99
C ASP A 78 -3.82 -3.42 -2.96
N SER A 79 -4.87 -3.81 -3.67
CA SER A 79 -4.81 -4.90 -4.63
C SER A 79 -3.80 -4.66 -5.77
N SER A 80 -3.57 -3.42 -6.16
CA SER A 80 -2.59 -3.07 -7.20
C SER A 80 -1.16 -3.26 -6.72
N ASP A 81 -0.87 -2.85 -5.48
CA ASP A 81 0.44 -3.07 -4.85
C ASP A 81 0.74 -4.56 -4.72
N ILE A 82 -0.22 -5.33 -4.22
CA ILE A 82 -0.08 -6.78 -4.05
C ILE A 82 0.13 -7.48 -5.40
N ARG A 83 -0.63 -7.09 -6.42
CA ARG A 83 -0.49 -7.63 -7.79
C ARG A 83 0.88 -7.31 -8.38
N PHE A 84 1.39 -6.10 -8.15
CA PHE A 84 2.74 -5.70 -8.57
C PHE A 84 3.80 -6.59 -7.93
N ILE A 85 3.79 -6.72 -6.60
CA ILE A 85 4.75 -7.54 -5.87
C ILE A 85 4.67 -9.01 -6.29
N LYS A 86 3.47 -9.59 -6.34
CA LYS A 86 3.26 -10.99 -6.72
C LYS A 86 3.71 -11.28 -8.15
N SER A 87 3.48 -10.36 -9.08
CA SER A 87 3.93 -10.52 -10.47
C SER A 87 5.45 -10.68 -10.56
N ILE A 88 6.20 -9.87 -9.81
CA ILE A 88 7.67 -9.96 -9.78
C ILE A 88 8.11 -11.27 -9.11
N ILE A 89 7.49 -11.67 -8.02
CA ILE A 89 7.82 -12.91 -7.31
C ILE A 89 7.52 -14.13 -8.18
N GLU A 90 6.31 -14.24 -8.70
CA GLU A 90 5.83 -15.45 -9.37
C GLU A 90 6.38 -15.62 -10.78
N LYS A 91 6.55 -14.54 -11.53
CA LYS A 91 6.98 -14.57 -12.94
C LYS A 91 8.48 -14.35 -13.13
N HIS A 92 9.14 -13.72 -12.17
CA HIS A 92 10.55 -13.30 -12.29
C HIS A 92 11.39 -13.64 -11.06
N SER A 93 10.94 -14.58 -10.24
CA SER A 93 11.66 -15.08 -9.05
C SER A 93 12.11 -13.96 -8.09
N GLY A 94 11.32 -12.88 -7.99
CA GLY A 94 11.62 -11.72 -7.16
C GLY A 94 12.50 -10.67 -7.84
N GLY A 95 12.82 -10.84 -9.08
CA GLY A 95 13.65 -9.92 -9.86
C GLY A 95 15.13 -10.32 -9.91
N PRO A 96 16.00 -9.49 -10.52
CA PRO A 96 15.68 -8.18 -11.10
C PRO A 96 14.89 -8.25 -12.41
N VAL A 97 13.97 -7.31 -12.62
CA VAL A 97 13.12 -7.23 -13.81
C VAL A 97 12.87 -5.75 -14.17
N GLY A 98 12.86 -5.44 -15.48
CA GLY A 98 12.61 -4.09 -15.98
C GLY A 98 11.16 -3.66 -15.82
N ILE A 99 10.93 -2.35 -15.75
CA ILE A 99 9.59 -1.78 -15.52
C ILE A 99 8.63 -2.06 -16.67
N GLU A 100 9.11 -2.06 -17.92
CA GLU A 100 8.29 -2.34 -19.10
C GLU A 100 7.73 -3.78 -19.05
N THR A 101 8.55 -4.72 -18.61
CA THR A 101 8.15 -6.12 -18.47
C THR A 101 7.12 -6.28 -17.36
N ILE A 102 7.29 -5.60 -16.23
CA ILE A 102 6.33 -5.63 -15.14
C ILE A 102 5.01 -5.00 -15.57
N ALA A 103 5.05 -3.82 -16.19
CA ALA A 103 3.88 -3.09 -16.69
C ALA A 103 3.04 -3.96 -17.64
N ALA A 104 3.69 -4.62 -18.59
CA ALA A 104 3.04 -5.57 -19.49
C ALA A 104 2.43 -6.77 -18.74
N SER A 105 3.14 -7.30 -17.73
CA SER A 105 2.69 -8.45 -16.95
C SER A 105 1.43 -8.21 -16.13
N ILE A 106 1.23 -6.98 -15.64
CA ILE A 106 0.08 -6.60 -14.81
C ILE A 106 -0.94 -5.73 -15.54
N SER A 107 -0.71 -5.45 -16.83
CA SER A 107 -1.53 -4.55 -17.65
C SER A 107 -1.72 -3.17 -17.01
N GLU A 108 -0.62 -2.59 -16.56
CA GLU A 108 -0.60 -1.28 -15.91
C GLU A 108 0.28 -0.31 -16.70
N ASP A 109 -0.03 0.97 -16.61
CA ASP A 109 0.78 2.03 -17.20
C ASP A 109 2.07 2.26 -16.40
N ILE A 110 3.20 2.46 -17.11
CA ILE A 110 4.51 2.70 -16.50
C ILE A 110 4.47 3.92 -15.57
N GLY A 111 3.82 5.01 -16.00
CA GLY A 111 3.67 6.22 -15.19
C GLY A 111 2.93 5.95 -13.88
N THR A 112 1.86 5.15 -13.91
CA THR A 112 1.13 4.75 -12.73
C THR A 112 2.01 3.92 -11.77
N ILE A 113 2.82 3.02 -12.30
CA ILE A 113 3.75 2.25 -11.48
C ILE A 113 4.75 3.17 -10.79
N GLU A 114 5.40 4.07 -11.54
CA GLU A 114 6.43 4.97 -11.03
C GLU A 114 5.91 6.03 -10.05
N GLU A 115 4.70 6.54 -10.28
CA GLU A 115 4.15 7.65 -9.49
C GLU A 115 3.27 7.21 -8.33
N VAL A 116 2.62 6.05 -8.43
CA VAL A 116 1.61 5.60 -7.46
C VAL A 116 2.06 4.36 -6.69
N ILE A 117 2.61 3.34 -7.34
CA ILE A 117 2.91 2.04 -6.73
C ILE A 117 4.31 2.02 -6.11
N GLU A 118 5.35 2.28 -6.90
CA GLU A 118 6.74 2.17 -6.46
C GLU A 118 7.13 3.07 -5.28
N PRO A 119 6.72 4.36 -5.21
CA PRO A 119 7.22 5.26 -4.17
C PRO A 119 6.99 4.74 -2.76
N TYR A 120 5.83 4.20 -2.50
CA TYR A 120 5.51 3.65 -1.19
C TYR A 120 6.24 2.32 -0.91
N LEU A 121 6.31 1.44 -1.89
CA LEU A 121 7.02 0.17 -1.75
C LEU A 121 8.53 0.36 -1.52
N LEU A 122 9.12 1.37 -2.15
CA LEU A 122 10.50 1.79 -1.89
C LEU A 122 10.66 2.34 -0.47
N GLN A 123 9.72 3.17 -0.02
CA GLN A 123 9.74 3.78 1.31
C GLN A 123 9.68 2.75 2.43
N ILE A 124 8.82 1.73 2.31
CA ILE A 124 8.69 0.66 3.31
C ILE A 124 9.70 -0.47 3.15
N GLY A 125 10.57 -0.38 2.16
CA GLY A 125 11.64 -1.35 1.93
C GLY A 125 11.16 -2.68 1.33
N PHE A 126 10.03 -2.71 0.62
CA PHE A 126 9.53 -3.90 -0.07
C PHE A 126 10.09 -4.04 -1.47
N LEU A 127 10.57 -2.95 -2.04
CA LEU A 127 11.11 -2.86 -3.38
C LEU A 127 12.50 -2.22 -3.35
N LYS A 128 13.41 -2.68 -4.21
CA LYS A 128 14.68 -2.04 -4.53
C LYS A 128 14.80 -1.81 -6.02
N ARG A 129 15.38 -0.68 -6.41
CA ARG A 129 15.82 -0.42 -7.78
C ARG A 129 17.30 -0.75 -7.90
N THR A 130 17.64 -1.55 -8.89
CA THR A 130 19.03 -1.89 -9.21
C THR A 130 19.32 -1.54 -10.67
N ASN A 131 20.60 -1.59 -11.06
CA ASN A 131 21.01 -1.38 -12.47
C ASN A 131 20.39 -2.41 -13.43
N LYS A 132 19.98 -3.58 -12.92
CA LYS A 132 19.37 -4.66 -13.69
C LYS A 132 17.84 -4.66 -13.63
N GLY A 133 17.24 -3.78 -12.84
CA GLY A 133 15.80 -3.68 -12.68
C GLY A 133 15.33 -3.72 -11.23
N ARG A 134 14.03 -3.97 -11.06
CA ARG A 134 13.33 -4.00 -9.77
C ARG A 134 13.48 -5.35 -9.09
N VAL A 135 13.73 -5.31 -7.79
CA VAL A 135 13.89 -6.50 -6.94
C VAL A 135 12.97 -6.40 -5.73
N ILE A 136 12.26 -7.48 -5.45
CA ILE A 136 11.42 -7.61 -4.25
C ILE A 136 12.28 -8.07 -3.08
N THR A 137 12.13 -7.42 -1.94
CA THR A 137 12.91 -7.70 -0.74
C THR A 137 12.32 -8.83 0.10
N LYS A 138 13.13 -9.44 0.97
CA LYS A 138 12.70 -10.48 1.90
C LYS A 138 11.50 -10.05 2.76
N SER A 139 11.47 -8.79 3.22
CA SER A 139 10.36 -8.27 4.04
C SER A 139 9.02 -8.25 3.31
N ALA A 140 9.01 -8.05 2.00
CA ALA A 140 7.79 -8.16 1.18
C ALA A 140 7.30 -9.62 1.10
N TYR A 141 8.20 -10.58 0.93
CA TYR A 141 7.85 -12.01 0.97
C TYR A 141 7.24 -12.40 2.31
N GLU A 142 7.85 -11.97 3.41
CA GLU A 142 7.35 -12.23 4.77
C GLU A 142 5.96 -11.64 4.98
N HIS A 143 5.73 -10.41 4.52
CA HIS A 143 4.44 -9.74 4.61
C HIS A 143 3.33 -10.51 3.87
N LEU A 144 3.65 -11.06 2.70
CA LEU A 144 2.70 -11.84 1.90
C LEU A 144 2.60 -13.30 2.31
N GLY A 145 3.39 -13.75 3.29
CA GLY A 145 3.44 -15.14 3.70
C GLY A 145 4.02 -16.08 2.63
N ILE A 146 4.86 -15.55 1.74
CA ILE A 146 5.53 -16.30 0.69
C ILE A 146 6.94 -16.65 1.14
N LYS A 147 7.36 -17.90 0.94
CA LYS A 147 8.69 -18.36 1.31
C LYS A 147 9.75 -17.65 0.45
N PHE A 148 10.69 -16.98 1.13
CA PHE A 148 11.86 -16.39 0.49
C PHE A 148 12.94 -17.46 0.30
N VAL A 149 13.45 -17.61 -0.92
CA VAL A 149 14.56 -18.49 -1.27
C VAL A 149 15.77 -17.63 -1.58
N GLU A 150 16.79 -17.66 -0.73
CA GLU A 150 18.09 -17.08 -1.05
C GLU A 150 18.72 -17.89 -2.18
N GLU A 151 18.92 -17.27 -3.37
CA GLU A 151 19.78 -17.87 -4.38
C GLU A 151 21.20 -17.93 -3.82
N ASN A 152 21.70 -19.15 -3.65
CA ASN A 152 23.10 -19.40 -3.32
C ASN A 152 23.98 -18.82 -4.43
N LYS A 153 24.57 -17.65 -4.21
CA LYS A 153 25.59 -17.04 -5.09
C LYS A 153 26.87 -17.86 -5.27
N ASN A 154 26.90 -19.07 -4.74
CA ASN A 154 28.06 -19.97 -4.77
C ASN A 154 28.17 -20.87 -6.02
N GLN A 155 27.23 -20.81 -6.96
CA GLN A 155 27.31 -21.63 -8.18
C GLN A 155 27.96 -20.93 -9.40
N GLN A 156 28.39 -19.67 -9.30
CA GLN A 156 29.07 -18.96 -10.40
C GLN A 156 30.62 -18.94 -10.31
N LYS A 157 31.22 -19.77 -9.46
CA LYS A 157 32.69 -19.88 -9.38
C LYS A 157 33.29 -21.20 -9.88
N LEU A 158 32.54 -21.95 -10.64
CA LEU A 158 33.04 -23.21 -11.24
C LEU A 158 32.65 -23.31 -12.72
N LEU A 159 33.10 -22.35 -13.53
CA LEU A 159 33.30 -22.52 -14.99
C LEU A 159 34.41 -21.57 -15.41
#